data_9278969521b820a423766bb28e1779ed
#
_entry.id   9278969521b820a423766bb28e1779ed
#
_cell.length_a   1.000
_cell.length_b   1.000
_cell.length_c   1.000
_cell.angle_alpha   90.00
_cell.angle_beta   90.00
_cell.angle_gamma   90.00
#
_symmetry.space_group_name_H-M   'P 1'
#
loop_
_entity.id
_entity.type
_entity.pdbx_description
1 polymer ?
#
loop_
_entity_poly.entity_id
_entity_poly.type
_entity_poly.pdbx_seq_one_letter_code
_entity_poly.pdbx_strand_id
1 'polypeptide(L)'
;MAVAAFLAGCFGADEEPRPATGPPRAIAEVVQRLERATAEHDFETVCRDLFTPAARRQAGGPDCVRLTRSAAAEVERPSIELVSIDLNGSSARAHVRTRASGQALVSDVLVLRRVGGEWRVDSLGG
;
A
#
# COMPACT_ATOMS: atom_id res chain seq x y z
N MET A 1 -33.76 14.61 -30.38
CA MET A 1 -33.31 13.59 -30.51
C MET A 1 -32.04 13.36 -30.02
N ALA A 2 -31.14 13.83 -30.42
CA ALA A 2 -29.82 13.54 -30.02
C ALA A 2 -29.53 13.80 -28.61
N VAL A 3 -30.38 14.35 -27.97
CA VAL A 3 -30.15 14.67 -26.69
C VAL A 3 -29.72 13.66 -25.79
N ALA A 4 -30.22 12.60 -25.91
CA ALA A 4 -29.94 11.56 -25.00
C ALA A 4 -28.51 11.29 -24.83
N ALA A 5 -27.84 11.52 -25.84
CA ALA A 5 -26.52 11.17 -25.76
C ALA A 5 -25.71 11.75 -24.65
N PHE A 6 -25.94 12.93 -24.33
CA PHE A 6 -25.08 13.50 -23.43
C PHE A 6 -25.20 13.02 -22.13
N LEU A 7 -26.20 12.36 -21.85
CA LEU A 7 -26.34 11.91 -20.58
C LEU A 7 -25.25 11.05 -20.16
N ALA A 8 -24.72 10.36 -21.07
CA ALA A 8 -23.72 9.43 -20.73
C ALA A 8 -22.57 10.10 -20.06
N GLY A 9 -22.32 11.28 -20.42
CA GLY A 9 -21.17 11.90 -19.87
C GLY A 9 -21.27 12.12 -18.40
N CYS A 10 -22.43 12.11 -17.90
CA CYS A 10 -22.56 12.38 -16.52
C CYS A 10 -22.08 11.28 -15.67
N PHE A 11 -22.02 10.09 -16.24
CA PHE A 11 -21.62 9.01 -15.44
C PHE A 11 -20.24 9.06 -15.00
N GLY A 12 -19.37 9.48 -15.80
CA GLY A 12 -17.99 9.49 -15.43
C GLY A 12 -17.73 10.34 -14.23
N ALA A 13 -18.55 11.29 -14.02
CA ALA A 13 -18.32 12.19 -12.92
C ALA A 13 -18.53 11.55 -11.58
N ASP A 14 -19.26 10.48 -11.55
CA ASP A 14 -19.54 9.84 -10.31
C ASP A 14 -18.52 8.83 -9.89
N GLU A 15 -17.56 8.57 -10.73
CA GLU A 15 -16.62 7.57 -10.38
C GLU A 15 -15.51 8.13 -9.54
N GLU A 16 -15.06 7.39 -8.57
CA GLU A 16 -13.98 7.83 -7.75
C GLU A 16 -12.72 7.92 -8.55
N PRO A 17 -11.94 8.96 -8.35
CA PRO A 17 -10.68 9.11 -9.06
C PRO A 17 -9.73 8.02 -8.61
N ARG A 18 -9.37 7.14 -9.49
CA ARG A 18 -8.41 6.11 -9.23
C ARG A 18 -7.30 6.20 -10.22
N PRO A 19 -6.05 5.93 -9.80
CA PRO A 19 -4.96 5.88 -10.75
C PRO A 19 -5.24 4.74 -11.72
N ALA A 20 -5.31 5.05 -12.99
CA ALA A 20 -5.64 4.04 -13.99
C ALA A 20 -4.42 3.27 -14.46
N THR A 21 -3.26 3.89 -14.49
CA THR A 21 -2.05 3.26 -14.99
C THR A 21 -0.84 3.90 -14.33
N GLY A 22 0.33 3.37 -14.64
CA GLY A 22 1.60 3.95 -14.24
C GLY A 22 1.96 3.76 -12.79
N PRO A 23 2.97 4.50 -12.32
CA PRO A 23 3.47 4.34 -10.96
C PRO A 23 2.42 4.52 -9.86
N PRO A 24 1.50 5.48 -9.94
CA PRO A 24 0.50 5.60 -8.88
C PRO A 24 -0.35 4.34 -8.74
N ARG A 25 -0.70 3.70 -9.86
CA ARG A 25 -1.47 2.50 -9.80
C ARG A 25 -0.65 1.35 -9.20
N ALA A 26 0.61 1.25 -9.61
CA ALA A 26 1.48 0.21 -9.09
C ALA A 26 1.68 0.36 -7.58
N ILE A 27 1.81 1.60 -7.10
CA ILE A 27 1.96 1.86 -5.68
C ILE A 27 0.68 1.52 -4.93
N ALA A 28 -0.48 1.87 -5.49
CA ALA A 28 -1.75 1.52 -4.88
C ALA A 28 -1.89 0.00 -4.75
N GLU A 29 -1.41 -0.74 -5.74
CA GLU A 29 -1.47 -2.20 -5.69
C GLU A 29 -0.56 -2.77 -4.61
N VAL A 30 0.61 -2.17 -4.39
CA VAL A 30 1.50 -2.60 -3.33
C VAL A 30 0.83 -2.38 -1.97
N VAL A 31 0.18 -1.24 -1.79
CA VAL A 31 -0.52 -0.94 -0.54
C VAL A 31 -1.64 -1.96 -0.30
N GLN A 32 -2.40 -2.30 -1.35
CA GLN A 32 -3.45 -3.29 -1.22
C GLN A 32 -2.91 -4.67 -0.91
N ARG A 33 -1.78 -5.04 -1.51
CA ARG A 33 -1.16 -6.32 -1.23
C ARG A 33 -0.64 -6.38 0.19
N LEU A 34 -0.11 -5.26 0.69
CA LEU A 34 0.38 -5.20 2.06
C LEU A 34 -0.79 -5.40 3.05
N GLU A 35 -1.92 -4.74 2.77
CA GLU A 35 -3.10 -4.90 3.60
C GLU A 35 -3.57 -6.36 3.61
N ARG A 36 -3.67 -6.96 2.43
CA ARG A 36 -4.14 -8.33 2.32
C ARG A 36 -3.19 -9.32 2.98
N ALA A 37 -1.89 -9.17 2.74
CA ALA A 37 -0.91 -10.06 3.32
C ALA A 37 -0.91 -9.95 4.85
N THR A 38 -1.06 -8.74 5.37
CA THR A 38 -1.13 -8.53 6.82
C THR A 38 -2.40 -9.19 7.38
N ALA A 39 -3.52 -9.03 6.70
CA ALA A 39 -4.78 -9.63 7.15
C ALA A 39 -4.71 -11.15 7.16
N GLU A 40 -3.97 -11.72 6.23
CA GLU A 40 -3.83 -13.17 6.13
C GLU A 40 -2.65 -13.70 6.93
N HIS A 41 -1.92 -12.82 7.59
CA HIS A 41 -0.72 -13.16 8.34
C HIS A 41 0.32 -13.83 7.43
N ASP A 42 0.36 -13.40 6.18
CA ASP A 42 1.31 -13.92 5.20
C ASP A 42 2.55 -13.04 5.19
N PHE A 43 3.34 -13.14 6.23
CA PHE A 43 4.50 -12.29 6.38
C PHE A 43 5.67 -12.74 5.52
N GLU A 44 5.58 -13.93 4.94
CA GLU A 44 6.57 -14.34 3.96
C GLU A 44 6.46 -13.48 2.72
N THR A 45 5.24 -13.22 2.25
CA THR A 45 5.03 -12.31 1.13
C THR A 45 5.50 -10.91 1.47
N VAL A 46 5.19 -10.44 2.68
CA VAL A 46 5.61 -9.10 3.08
C VAL A 46 7.13 -8.97 3.04
N CYS A 47 7.85 -9.89 3.65
CA CYS A 47 9.30 -9.80 3.75
C CYS A 47 10.00 -10.07 2.43
N ARG A 48 9.48 -10.99 1.63
CA ARG A 48 10.14 -11.39 0.41
C ARG A 48 9.75 -10.57 -0.79
N ASP A 49 8.47 -10.25 -0.91
CA ASP A 49 7.97 -9.62 -2.13
C ASP A 49 7.61 -8.15 -1.99
N LEU A 50 7.22 -7.70 -0.82
CA LEU A 50 6.75 -6.34 -0.65
C LEU A 50 7.81 -5.40 -0.07
N PHE A 51 8.78 -5.91 0.64
CA PHE A 51 9.85 -5.10 1.20
C PHE A 51 11.04 -5.03 0.26
N THR A 52 11.76 -3.90 0.27
CA THR A 52 13.05 -3.83 -0.40
C THR A 52 14.04 -4.65 0.43
N PRO A 53 15.20 -5.02 -0.15
CA PRO A 53 16.23 -5.69 0.65
C PRO A 53 16.64 -4.89 1.89
N ALA A 54 16.67 -3.56 1.78
CA ALA A 54 17.01 -2.73 2.93
C ALA A 54 15.95 -2.80 4.02
N ALA A 55 14.66 -2.73 3.64
CA ALA A 55 13.57 -2.83 4.59
C ALA A 55 13.57 -4.21 5.25
N ARG A 56 13.85 -5.24 4.47
CA ARG A 56 13.89 -6.58 5.00
C ARG A 56 15.00 -6.72 6.04
N ARG A 57 16.17 -6.15 5.76
CA ARG A 57 17.26 -6.19 6.73
C ARG A 57 16.89 -5.46 8.00
N GLN A 58 16.24 -4.31 7.90
CA GLN A 58 15.81 -3.57 9.07
C GLN A 58 14.77 -4.31 9.87
N ALA A 59 13.95 -5.10 9.22
CA ALA A 59 12.89 -5.87 9.88
C ALA A 59 13.41 -7.20 10.44
N GLY A 60 14.70 -7.44 10.39
CA GLY A 60 15.28 -8.63 10.99
C GLY A 60 16.08 -9.51 10.05
N GLY A 61 16.16 -9.17 8.77
CA GLY A 61 16.88 -9.98 7.79
C GLY A 61 16.33 -11.40 7.73
N PRO A 62 17.13 -12.41 8.07
CA PRO A 62 16.65 -13.79 8.05
C PRO A 62 15.51 -14.03 9.03
N ASP A 63 15.37 -13.17 10.04
CA ASP A 63 14.31 -13.28 11.03
C ASP A 63 13.12 -12.38 10.71
N CYS A 64 13.08 -11.76 9.54
CA CYS A 64 12.02 -10.82 9.17
C CYS A 64 10.63 -11.42 9.37
N VAL A 65 10.41 -12.62 8.86
CA VAL A 65 9.07 -13.25 8.94
C VAL A 65 8.69 -13.48 10.39
N ARG A 66 9.60 -14.00 11.19
CA ARG A 66 9.31 -14.30 12.59
C ARG A 66 9.04 -13.04 13.38
N LEU A 67 9.86 -12.00 13.18
CA LEU A 67 9.72 -10.77 13.94
C LEU A 67 8.48 -9.99 13.51
N THR A 68 8.18 -9.96 12.22
CA THR A 68 7.00 -9.26 11.72
C THR A 68 5.73 -9.96 12.20
N ARG A 69 5.74 -11.29 12.18
CA ARG A 69 4.60 -12.06 12.66
C ARG A 69 4.36 -11.78 14.14
N SER A 70 5.44 -11.70 14.91
CA SER A 70 5.31 -11.43 16.34
C SER A 70 4.79 -10.01 16.58
N ALA A 71 5.30 -9.04 15.82
CA ALA A 71 4.89 -7.65 15.99
C ALA A 71 3.42 -7.45 15.61
N ALA A 72 2.90 -8.23 14.68
CA ALA A 72 1.53 -8.09 14.20
C ALA A 72 0.60 -9.17 14.78
N ALA A 73 1.03 -9.87 15.81
CA ALA A 73 0.27 -11.00 16.33
C ALA A 73 -1.14 -10.64 16.75
N GLU A 74 -1.33 -9.41 17.24
CA GLU A 74 -2.65 -8.99 17.69
C GLU A 74 -3.38 -8.09 16.71
N VAL A 75 -2.83 -7.92 15.52
CA VAL A 75 -3.47 -7.10 14.52
C VAL A 75 -4.55 -7.93 13.84
N GLU A 76 -5.79 -7.48 13.91
CA GLU A 76 -6.90 -8.16 13.27
C GLU A 76 -7.65 -7.20 12.39
N ARG A 77 -8.07 -7.69 11.26
CA ARG A 77 -8.84 -6.91 10.27
C ARG A 77 -8.18 -5.56 9.98
N PRO A 78 -6.92 -5.58 9.55
CA PRO A 78 -6.23 -4.34 9.26
C PRO A 78 -6.82 -3.68 8.02
N SER A 79 -6.80 -2.36 8.01
CA SER A 79 -7.24 -1.57 6.88
C SER A 79 -6.16 -0.53 6.62
N ILE A 80 -5.72 -0.43 5.38
CA ILE A 80 -4.74 0.56 4.98
C ILE A 80 -5.35 1.37 3.85
N GLU A 81 -5.70 2.62 4.14
CA GLU A 81 -6.29 3.48 3.15
C GLU A 81 -5.22 4.39 2.57
N LEU A 82 -5.05 4.37 1.26
CA LEU A 82 -4.10 5.25 0.60
C LEU A 82 -4.74 6.62 0.43
N VAL A 83 -4.12 7.65 0.97
CA VAL A 83 -4.65 8.99 0.92
C VAL A 83 -4.03 9.78 -0.23
N SER A 84 -2.72 9.75 -0.36
CA SER A 84 -2.04 10.47 -1.43
C SER A 84 -0.66 9.89 -1.67
N ILE A 85 -0.09 10.22 -2.81
CA ILE A 85 1.23 9.73 -3.22
C ILE A 85 2.04 10.90 -3.71
N ASP A 86 3.27 11.02 -3.20
CA ASP A 86 4.24 11.99 -3.71
C ASP A 86 5.31 11.20 -4.43
N LEU A 87 5.39 11.35 -5.74
CA LEU A 87 6.36 10.64 -6.54
C LEU A 87 7.60 11.47 -6.77
N ASN A 88 8.76 10.83 -6.72
CA ASN A 88 10.02 11.49 -7.00
C ASN A 88 10.93 10.46 -7.68
N GLY A 89 10.81 10.33 -8.99
CA GLY A 89 11.61 9.36 -9.75
C GLY A 89 11.30 7.93 -9.35
N SER A 90 12.30 7.22 -8.86
CA SER A 90 12.15 5.83 -8.45
C SER A 90 11.80 5.69 -6.96
N SER A 91 11.40 6.78 -6.32
CA SER A 91 11.03 6.77 -4.92
C SER A 91 9.66 7.42 -4.78
N ALA A 92 8.93 7.08 -3.75
CA ALA A 92 7.61 7.63 -3.51
C ALA A 92 7.30 7.61 -2.02
N ARG A 93 6.47 8.57 -1.61
CA ARG A 93 5.95 8.59 -0.25
C ARG A 93 4.44 8.42 -0.36
N ALA A 94 3.94 7.36 0.22
CA ALA A 94 2.51 7.09 0.21
C ALA A 94 1.95 7.44 1.58
N HIS A 95 1.04 8.40 1.61
CA HIS A 95 0.39 8.80 2.85
C HIS A 95 -0.80 7.89 3.04
N VAL A 96 -0.84 7.18 4.15
CA VAL A 96 -1.88 6.19 4.41
C VAL A 96 -2.53 6.42 5.76
N ARG A 97 -3.72 5.91 5.92
CA ARG A 97 -4.37 5.81 7.21
C ARG A 97 -4.56 4.35 7.51
N THR A 98 -4.14 3.93 8.69
CA THR A 98 -4.22 2.52 9.05
C THR A 98 -5.09 2.35 10.28
N ARG A 99 -5.77 1.23 10.32
CA ARG A 99 -6.64 0.88 11.43
C ARG A 99 -6.67 -0.64 11.56
N ALA A 100 -6.88 -1.12 12.74
CA ALA A 100 -7.15 -2.55 12.98
C ALA A 100 -8.22 -2.65 14.04
N SER A 101 -8.80 -3.83 14.21
CA SER A 101 -9.85 -4.02 15.19
C SER A 101 -9.39 -3.61 16.57
N GLY A 102 -10.18 -2.77 17.22
CA GLY A 102 -9.86 -2.32 18.57
C GLY A 102 -8.76 -1.27 18.65
N GLN A 103 -8.29 -0.77 17.52
CA GLN A 103 -7.22 0.20 17.53
C GLN A 103 -7.67 1.51 16.88
N ALA A 104 -7.03 2.61 17.29
CA ALA A 104 -7.36 3.90 16.73
C ALA A 104 -6.79 4.05 15.33
N LEU A 105 -7.41 4.95 14.56
CA LEU A 105 -6.93 5.27 13.23
C LEU A 105 -5.61 6.04 13.36
N VAL A 106 -4.62 5.66 12.56
CA VAL A 106 -3.30 6.28 12.59
C VAL A 106 -2.94 6.73 11.19
N SER A 107 -2.42 7.94 11.05
CA SER A 107 -1.89 8.42 9.78
C SER A 107 -0.39 8.11 9.75
N ASP A 108 0.06 7.59 8.63
CA ASP A 108 1.44 7.16 8.50
C ASP A 108 1.95 7.40 7.09
N VAL A 109 3.23 7.24 6.88
CA VAL A 109 3.84 7.41 5.57
C VAL A 109 4.65 6.16 5.26
N LEU A 110 4.37 5.57 4.10
CA LEU A 110 5.18 4.47 3.61
C LEU A 110 6.12 5.05 2.57
N VAL A 111 7.41 4.78 2.70
CA VAL A 111 8.36 5.17 1.67
C VAL A 111 8.54 3.96 0.78
N LEU A 112 8.33 4.15 -0.53
CA LEU A 112 8.48 3.07 -1.49
C LEU A 112 9.62 3.39 -2.44
N ARG A 113 10.21 2.34 -3.00
CA ARG A 113 11.28 2.50 -3.96
C ARG A 113 11.07 1.48 -5.07
N ARG A 114 11.37 1.87 -6.30
CA ARG A 114 11.27 0.95 -7.42
C ARG A 114 12.59 0.21 -7.56
N VAL A 115 12.54 -1.11 -7.45
CA VAL A 115 13.71 -1.96 -7.51
C VAL A 115 13.43 -3.02 -8.57
N GLY A 116 14.28 -3.08 -9.59
CA GLY A 116 14.10 -4.05 -10.66
C GLY A 116 12.76 -3.90 -11.37
N GLY A 117 12.27 -2.68 -11.47
CA GLY A 117 11.00 -2.41 -12.14
C GLY A 117 9.77 -2.59 -11.25
N GLU A 118 9.95 -2.98 -10.00
CA GLU A 118 8.83 -3.19 -9.09
C GLU A 118 8.89 -2.26 -7.91
N TRP A 119 7.73 -1.74 -7.52
CA TRP A 119 7.65 -0.88 -6.35
C TRP A 119 7.58 -1.73 -5.09
N ARG A 120 8.39 -1.39 -4.10
CA ARG A 120 8.43 -2.11 -2.83
C ARG A 120 8.54 -1.13 -1.69
N VAL A 121 8.10 -1.56 -0.52
CA VAL A 121 8.17 -0.74 0.69
C VAL A 121 9.60 -0.69 1.18
N ASP A 122 10.14 0.52 1.33
CA ASP A 122 11.52 0.72 1.74
C ASP A 122 11.62 1.10 3.22
N SER A 123 10.65 1.80 3.75
CA SER A 123 10.58 2.08 5.17
C SER A 123 9.17 2.48 5.57
N LEU A 124 8.89 2.38 6.85
CA LEU A 124 7.64 2.77 7.41
C LEU A 124 7.83 4.02 8.23
N GLY A 125 6.89 4.89 8.11
CA GLY A 125 6.89 6.05 8.91
C GLY A 125 7.80 7.10 8.38
N GLY A 126 7.97 8.06 8.92
CA GLY A 126 8.78 8.98 8.32
C GLY A 126 8.89 10.27 8.96
#